data_9677976f840f125cd6987e748a097047
#
_entry.id   9677976f840f125cd6987e748a097047
#
_cell.length_a   1.000
_cell.length_b   1.000
_cell.length_c   1.000
_cell.angle_alpha   90.00
_cell.angle_beta   90.00
_cell.angle_gamma   90.00
#
_symmetry.space_group_name_H-M   'P 1'
#
loop_
_entity.id
_entity.type
_entity.pdbx_description
1 polymer ?
#
loop_
_entity_poly.entity_id
_entity_poly.type
_entity_poly.pdbx_seq_one_letter_code
_entity_poly.pdbx_strand_id
1 'polypeptide(L)'
;MHQSIGKKNRVAIYLILLCLLSTTTGKFLEPQNKLSLKINKIEVAGLTNIENLKIKNDLNNIFYQNILTIGKEKINGIINKHNIIEEYNIKKIYPSTIYIEIKPVKFLAMMTGNNRLIVGSNGKLIPNEKSNKTLPLIYGKFNSKEFLKFKKSVDQSKFNF
;
A
#
# COMPACT_ATOMS: atom_id res chain seq x y z
N MET A 1 -15.29 -32.22 59.19
CA MET A 1 -15.81 -30.86 59.46
C MET A 1 -15.29 -29.87 58.47
N HIS A 2 -16.04 -29.54 57.44
CA HIS A 2 -15.66 -28.47 56.48
C HIS A 2 -16.21 -27.16 57.07
N GLN A 3 -15.34 -26.33 57.62
CA GLN A 3 -15.69 -24.96 57.94
C GLN A 3 -15.89 -24.15 56.66
N SER A 4 -17.12 -23.72 56.42
CA SER A 4 -17.41 -22.85 55.29
C SER A 4 -16.81 -21.47 55.58
N ILE A 5 -15.83 -21.07 54.77
CA ILE A 5 -15.22 -19.74 54.82
C ILE A 5 -16.31 -18.70 54.57
N GLY A 6 -16.56 -17.81 55.55
CA GLY A 6 -17.57 -16.76 55.45
C GLY A 6 -17.39 -15.87 54.23
N LYS A 7 -18.48 -15.31 53.65
CA LYS A 7 -18.46 -14.47 52.45
C LYS A 7 -17.43 -13.34 52.53
N LYS A 8 -17.26 -12.70 53.69
CA LYS A 8 -16.27 -11.63 53.92
C LYS A 8 -14.83 -12.11 53.76
N ASN A 9 -14.50 -13.30 54.21
CA ASN A 9 -13.15 -13.85 54.11
C ASN A 9 -12.84 -14.29 52.67
N ARG A 10 -13.84 -14.74 51.92
CA ARG A 10 -13.65 -15.03 50.46
C ARG A 10 -13.32 -13.77 49.66
N VAL A 11 -14.04 -12.67 49.92
CA VAL A 11 -13.77 -11.38 49.27
C VAL A 11 -12.37 -10.89 49.63
N ALA A 12 -11.97 -11.00 50.89
CA ALA A 12 -10.61 -10.62 51.32
C ALA A 12 -9.52 -11.44 50.61
N ILE A 13 -9.74 -12.77 50.48
CA ILE A 13 -8.80 -13.65 49.76
C ILE A 13 -8.68 -13.24 48.28
N TYR A 14 -9.79 -12.93 47.62
CA TYR A 14 -9.74 -12.47 46.22
C TYR A 14 -9.03 -11.12 46.04
N LEU A 15 -9.23 -10.18 46.98
CA LEU A 15 -8.53 -8.90 46.99
C LEU A 15 -7.01 -9.08 47.20
N ILE A 16 -6.61 -9.95 48.14
CA ILE A 16 -5.20 -10.27 48.35
C ILE A 16 -4.58 -10.91 47.11
N LEU A 17 -5.31 -11.85 46.48
CA LEU A 17 -4.85 -12.53 45.25
C LEU A 17 -4.74 -11.56 44.09
N LEU A 18 -5.68 -10.62 43.96
CA LEU A 18 -5.64 -9.55 42.97
C LEU A 18 -4.46 -8.60 43.17
N CYS A 19 -4.18 -8.22 44.42
CA CYS A 19 -2.99 -7.41 44.76
C CYS A 19 -1.70 -8.16 44.47
N LEU A 20 -1.61 -9.45 44.81
CA LEU A 20 -0.43 -10.27 44.50
C LEU A 20 -0.21 -10.39 42.98
N LEU A 21 -1.25 -10.61 42.19
CA LEU A 21 -1.16 -10.64 40.72
C LEU A 21 -0.79 -9.27 40.14
N SER A 22 -1.26 -8.18 40.76
CA SER A 22 -0.94 -6.82 40.33
C SER A 22 0.52 -6.43 40.62
N THR A 23 1.14 -6.93 41.69
CA THR A 23 2.53 -6.62 42.08
C THR A 23 3.56 -7.43 41.29
N THR A 24 3.21 -8.56 40.69
CA THR A 24 4.13 -9.41 39.93
C THR A 24 4.41 -8.89 38.52
N THR A 25 3.68 -7.87 38.03
CA THR A 25 3.78 -7.39 36.66
C THR A 25 4.95 -6.44 36.39
N GLY A 26 5.68 -6.01 37.42
CA GLY A 26 6.70 -4.95 37.27
C GLY A 26 8.08 -5.39 36.79
N LYS A 27 8.47 -6.66 36.92
CA LYS A 27 9.85 -7.10 36.61
C LYS A 27 9.97 -8.25 35.62
N PHE A 28 8.87 -8.95 35.32
CA PHE A 28 8.92 -10.06 34.34
C PHE A 28 8.61 -9.65 32.91
N LEU A 29 8.20 -8.40 32.68
CA LEU A 29 7.95 -7.83 31.37
C LEU A 29 8.92 -6.68 31.10
N GLU A 30 10.21 -6.88 31.27
CA GLU A 30 11.11 -6.18 30.38
C GLU A 30 10.90 -6.82 29.01
N PRO A 31 10.26 -6.12 28.05
CA PRO A 31 10.20 -6.60 26.70
C PRO A 31 11.63 -6.51 26.17
N GLN A 32 12.35 -7.62 26.23
CA GLN A 32 13.69 -7.75 25.60
C GLN A 32 13.62 -7.49 24.09
N ASN A 33 12.40 -7.42 23.54
CA ASN A 33 12.09 -6.86 22.25
C ASN A 33 11.08 -5.74 22.45
N LYS A 34 11.55 -4.49 22.64
CA LYS A 34 10.71 -3.32 22.35
C LYS A 34 10.20 -3.50 20.95
N LEU A 35 8.93 -3.91 20.79
CA LEU A 35 8.28 -4.01 19.49
C LEU A 35 8.48 -2.66 18.81
N SER A 36 9.49 -2.60 17.94
CA SER A 36 9.78 -1.38 17.21
C SER A 36 8.64 -1.17 16.23
N LEU A 37 7.75 -0.26 16.56
CA LEU A 37 6.66 0.15 15.66
C LEU A 37 7.17 1.07 14.55
N LYS A 38 8.49 1.16 14.39
CA LYS A 38 9.12 1.89 13.28
C LYS A 38 9.12 1.02 12.04
N ILE A 39 8.77 1.61 10.93
CA ILE A 39 8.81 0.95 9.61
C ILE A 39 10.26 0.60 9.29
N ASN A 40 10.56 -0.68 9.19
CA ASN A 40 11.89 -1.19 8.83
C ASN A 40 11.88 -1.98 7.51
N LYS A 41 10.68 -2.30 6.99
CA LYS A 41 10.50 -3.04 5.76
C LYS A 41 9.40 -2.43 4.90
N ILE A 42 9.71 -2.23 3.61
CA ILE A 42 8.74 -1.81 2.60
C ILE A 42 8.83 -2.82 1.46
N GLU A 43 7.71 -3.43 1.15
CA GLU A 43 7.56 -4.36 0.04
C GLU A 43 6.62 -3.77 -1.00
N VAL A 44 7.07 -3.78 -2.25
CA VAL A 44 6.29 -3.32 -3.40
C VAL A 44 6.22 -4.47 -4.40
N ALA A 45 5.02 -4.80 -4.84
CA ALA A 45 4.76 -5.88 -5.78
C ALA A 45 3.75 -5.47 -6.86
N GLY A 46 3.77 -6.16 -8.00
CA GLY A 46 2.79 -6.00 -9.07
C GLY A 46 3.35 -5.37 -10.35
N LEU A 47 4.53 -4.78 -10.31
CA LEU A 47 5.24 -4.26 -11.48
C LEU A 47 6.49 -5.09 -11.78
N THR A 48 7.31 -4.64 -12.73
CA THR A 48 8.63 -5.22 -12.96
C THR A 48 9.55 -4.98 -11.77
N ASN A 49 10.59 -5.79 -11.61
CA ASN A 49 11.55 -5.65 -10.50
C ASN A 49 12.17 -4.24 -10.47
N ILE A 50 12.50 -3.67 -11.63
CA ILE A 50 13.11 -2.34 -11.73
C ILE A 50 12.13 -1.25 -11.27
N GLU A 51 10.87 -1.33 -11.70
CA GLU A 51 9.83 -0.36 -11.35
C GLU A 51 9.45 -0.47 -9.86
N ASN A 52 9.33 -1.69 -9.33
CA ASN A 52 9.11 -1.91 -7.90
C ASN A 52 10.24 -1.31 -7.06
N LEU A 53 11.50 -1.44 -7.50
CA LEU A 53 12.64 -0.84 -6.83
C LEU A 53 12.62 0.69 -6.88
N LYS A 54 12.24 1.30 -8.01
CA LYS A 54 12.09 2.77 -8.13
C LYS A 54 11.07 3.28 -7.11
N ILE A 55 9.88 2.67 -7.06
CA ILE A 55 8.82 3.06 -6.11
C ILE A 55 9.27 2.86 -4.66
N LYS A 56 9.94 1.74 -4.37
CA LYS A 56 10.48 1.48 -3.04
C LYS A 56 11.51 2.55 -2.63
N ASN A 57 12.38 2.98 -3.54
CA ASN A 57 13.35 4.03 -3.28
C ASN A 57 12.68 5.38 -3.03
N ASP A 58 11.61 5.72 -3.76
CA ASP A 58 10.85 6.96 -3.53
C ASP A 58 10.13 6.95 -2.17
N LEU A 59 9.87 5.76 -1.63
CA LEU A 59 9.29 5.56 -0.31
C LEU A 59 10.33 5.57 0.83
N ASN A 60 11.63 5.78 0.55
CA ASN A 60 12.67 5.76 1.57
C ASN A 60 12.43 6.78 2.70
N ASN A 61 11.76 7.88 2.43
CA ASN A 61 11.44 8.92 3.42
C ASN A 61 10.42 8.49 4.48
N ILE A 62 9.78 7.33 4.33
CA ILE A 62 8.85 6.78 5.33
C ILE A 62 9.50 5.73 6.24
N PHE A 63 10.74 5.29 5.95
CA PHE A 63 11.47 4.42 6.86
C PHE A 63 11.65 5.08 8.23
N TYR A 64 11.68 4.27 9.25
CA TYR A 64 11.82 4.66 10.67
C TYR A 64 10.68 5.52 11.22
N GLN A 65 9.65 5.85 10.43
CA GLN A 65 8.43 6.46 10.93
C GLN A 65 7.57 5.43 11.65
N ASN A 66 6.71 5.90 12.55
CA ASN A 66 5.83 5.00 13.30
C ASN A 66 4.72 4.48 12.38
N ILE A 67 4.62 3.15 12.26
CA ILE A 67 3.64 2.48 11.39
C ILE A 67 2.18 2.75 11.80
N LEU A 68 1.92 3.04 13.10
CA LEU A 68 0.57 3.35 13.58
C LEU A 68 0.11 4.73 13.11
N THR A 69 1.01 5.72 13.20
CA THR A 69 0.66 7.13 12.97
C THR A 69 0.87 7.59 11.53
N ILE A 70 1.59 6.81 10.70
CA ILE A 70 1.78 7.19 9.30
C ILE A 70 0.45 7.23 8.56
N GLY A 71 0.10 8.40 8.00
CA GLY A 71 -1.11 8.59 7.19
C GLY A 71 -0.96 7.97 5.80
N LYS A 72 -2.08 7.45 5.28
CA LYS A 72 -2.12 6.93 3.89
C LYS A 72 -1.84 8.03 2.87
N GLU A 73 -2.21 9.26 3.15
CA GLU A 73 -2.04 10.43 2.27
C GLU A 73 -0.57 10.64 1.88
N LYS A 74 0.34 10.43 2.84
CA LYS A 74 1.78 10.56 2.60
C LYS A 74 2.29 9.53 1.59
N ILE A 75 1.83 8.30 1.70
CA ILE A 75 2.19 7.20 0.80
C ILE A 75 1.51 7.42 -0.56
N ASN A 76 0.23 7.81 -0.56
CA ASN A 76 -0.53 8.11 -1.78
C ASN A 76 0.14 9.24 -2.59
N GLY A 77 0.63 10.28 -1.92
CA GLY A 77 1.32 11.39 -2.59
C GLY A 77 2.60 10.98 -3.32
N ILE A 78 3.25 9.91 -2.88
CA ILE A 78 4.43 9.35 -3.56
C ILE A 78 4.00 8.45 -4.71
N ILE A 79 3.09 7.51 -4.47
CA ILE A 79 2.65 6.53 -5.46
C ILE A 79 1.98 7.19 -6.65
N ASN A 80 1.17 8.22 -6.44
CA ASN A 80 0.43 8.93 -7.50
C ASN A 80 1.33 9.68 -8.51
N LYS A 81 2.62 9.86 -8.21
CA LYS A 81 3.60 10.42 -9.15
C LYS A 81 3.96 9.44 -10.27
N HIS A 82 3.70 8.14 -10.06
CA HIS A 82 4.02 7.10 -11.03
C HIS A 82 2.84 6.85 -11.98
N ASN A 83 2.95 7.32 -13.22
CA ASN A 83 1.88 7.22 -14.22
C ASN A 83 1.58 5.78 -14.66
N ILE A 84 2.48 4.83 -14.40
CA ILE A 84 2.32 3.41 -14.75
C ILE A 84 1.37 2.66 -13.82
N ILE A 85 0.88 3.29 -12.77
CA ILE A 85 0.02 2.69 -11.77
C ILE A 85 -1.45 2.96 -12.10
N GLU A 86 -2.23 1.89 -12.27
CA GLU A 86 -3.69 1.95 -12.43
C GLU A 86 -4.36 2.05 -11.07
N GLU A 87 -4.10 1.06 -10.22
CA GLU A 87 -4.65 0.93 -8.89
C GLU A 87 -3.56 0.42 -7.94
N TYR A 88 -3.72 0.68 -6.67
CA TYR A 88 -2.84 0.13 -5.64
C TYR A 88 -3.57 -0.09 -4.32
N ASN A 89 -3.05 -1.01 -3.53
CA ASN A 89 -3.53 -1.31 -2.19
C ASN A 89 -2.38 -1.27 -1.19
N ILE A 90 -2.58 -0.56 -0.07
CA ILE A 90 -1.58 -0.41 0.99
C ILE A 90 -2.03 -1.19 2.19
N LYS A 91 -1.22 -2.15 2.62
CA LYS A 91 -1.43 -2.98 3.80
C LYS A 91 -0.32 -2.70 4.83
N LYS A 92 -0.71 -2.40 6.06
CA LYS A 92 0.20 -2.31 7.20
C LYS A 92 0.30 -3.70 7.84
N ILE A 93 1.49 -4.29 7.82
CA ILE A 93 1.78 -5.59 8.43
C ILE A 93 2.59 -5.31 9.69
N TYR A 94 1.92 -5.37 10.83
CA TYR A 94 2.56 -5.10 12.11
C TYR A 94 3.61 -6.16 12.46
N PRO A 95 4.69 -5.80 13.17
CA PRO A 95 4.89 -4.50 13.81
C PRO A 95 5.52 -3.40 12.91
N SER A 96 6.10 -3.72 11.74
CA SER A 96 7.06 -2.80 11.12
C SER A 96 7.11 -2.83 9.59
N THR A 97 6.18 -3.51 8.91
CA THR A 97 6.21 -3.69 7.46
C THR A 97 5.05 -2.97 6.77
N ILE A 98 5.35 -2.27 5.68
CA ILE A 98 4.35 -1.76 4.74
C ILE A 98 4.44 -2.60 3.47
N TYR A 99 3.31 -3.18 3.08
CA TYR A 99 3.16 -3.93 1.84
C TYR A 99 2.28 -3.13 0.87
N ILE A 100 2.76 -2.92 -0.35
CA ILE A 100 2.07 -2.18 -1.39
C ILE A 100 1.91 -3.09 -2.60
N GLU A 101 0.68 -3.39 -2.92
CA GLU A 101 0.30 -4.19 -4.08
C GLU A 101 -0.17 -3.25 -5.19
N ILE A 102 0.47 -3.31 -6.35
CA ILE A 102 0.24 -2.40 -7.47
C ILE A 102 -0.32 -3.18 -8.65
N LYS A 103 -1.35 -2.61 -9.28
CA LYS A 103 -1.88 -3.06 -10.55
C LYS A 103 -1.38 -2.11 -11.63
N PRO A 104 -0.61 -2.60 -12.63
CA PRO A 104 -0.10 -1.78 -13.70
C PRO A 104 -1.21 -1.34 -14.66
N VAL A 105 -1.01 -0.19 -15.29
CA VAL A 105 -1.87 0.28 -16.38
C VAL A 105 -1.78 -0.65 -17.60
N LYS A 106 -2.86 -0.74 -18.35
CA LYS A 106 -2.83 -1.32 -19.70
C LYS A 106 -2.44 -0.23 -20.68
N PHE A 107 -1.55 -0.53 -21.60
CA PHE A 107 -1.18 0.38 -22.69
C PHE A 107 -2.24 0.32 -23.77
N LEU A 108 -2.83 1.46 -24.12
CA LEU A 108 -3.95 1.55 -25.04
C LEU A 108 -3.54 2.04 -26.44
N ALA A 109 -2.66 3.03 -26.50
CA ALA A 109 -2.25 3.64 -27.76
C ALA A 109 -0.90 4.34 -27.60
N MET A 110 -0.26 4.69 -28.70
CA MET A 110 0.98 5.45 -28.74
C MET A 110 0.74 6.78 -29.47
N MET A 111 1.25 7.85 -28.90
CA MET A 111 1.23 9.16 -29.54
C MET A 111 2.38 9.29 -30.55
N THR A 112 2.07 9.85 -31.70
CA THR A 112 3.07 10.23 -32.69
C THR A 112 3.63 11.62 -32.38
N GLY A 113 4.96 11.75 -32.30
CA GLY A 113 5.64 13.01 -32.01
C GLY A 113 7.10 12.77 -31.63
N ASN A 114 7.82 13.84 -31.28
CA ASN A 114 9.23 13.77 -30.88
C ASN A 114 9.47 12.95 -29.61
N ASN A 115 8.48 12.88 -28.74
CA ASN A 115 8.49 12.03 -27.55
C ASN A 115 7.46 10.90 -27.74
N ARG A 116 7.94 9.68 -27.92
CA ARG A 116 7.08 8.49 -27.99
C ARG A 116 6.39 8.28 -26.64
N LEU A 117 5.20 8.82 -26.46
CA LEU A 117 4.41 8.68 -25.26
C LEU A 117 3.35 7.60 -25.45
N ILE A 118 3.15 6.77 -24.44
CA ILE A 118 2.11 5.75 -24.41
C ILE A 118 0.94 6.28 -23.56
N VAL A 119 -0.27 6.05 -24.03
CA VAL A 119 -1.50 6.34 -23.32
C VAL A 119 -1.88 5.13 -22.49
N GLY A 120 -1.92 5.30 -21.16
CA GLY A 120 -2.36 4.27 -20.23
C GLY A 120 -3.88 4.19 -20.09
N SER A 121 -4.39 3.07 -19.54
CA SER A 121 -5.81 2.88 -19.22
C SER A 121 -6.34 3.88 -18.20
N ASN A 122 -5.45 4.43 -17.37
CA ASN A 122 -5.75 5.53 -16.45
C ASN A 122 -5.77 6.92 -17.12
N GLY A 123 -5.58 6.99 -18.44
CA GLY A 123 -5.53 8.23 -19.23
C GLY A 123 -4.26 9.06 -19.06
N LYS A 124 -3.27 8.58 -18.31
CA LYS A 124 -1.99 9.28 -18.14
C LYS A 124 -1.04 8.93 -19.27
N LEU A 125 -0.15 9.88 -19.59
CA LEU A 125 0.90 9.69 -20.56
C LEU A 125 2.14 9.10 -19.87
N ILE A 126 2.70 8.05 -20.47
CA ILE A 126 3.82 7.29 -19.95
C ILE A 126 4.95 7.36 -20.98
N PRO A 127 6.18 7.75 -20.61
CA PRO A 127 7.32 7.72 -21.51
C PRO A 127 7.57 6.29 -22.03
N ASN A 128 7.71 6.14 -23.34
CA ASN A 128 8.02 4.85 -23.94
C ASN A 128 9.54 4.64 -24.01
N GLU A 129 10.12 4.12 -22.95
CA GLU A 129 11.55 3.82 -22.96
C GLU A 129 11.89 2.50 -23.67
N LYS A 130 10.96 1.53 -23.76
CA LYS A 130 11.27 0.16 -24.25
C LYS A 130 10.08 -0.67 -24.74
N SER A 131 8.94 -0.10 -25.12
CA SER A 131 7.83 -0.95 -25.57
C SER A 131 7.97 -1.35 -27.04
N ASN A 132 8.17 -2.64 -27.29
CA ASN A 132 8.10 -3.27 -28.61
C ASN A 132 6.66 -3.69 -28.98
N LYS A 133 5.64 -3.22 -28.25
CA LYS A 133 4.25 -3.57 -28.54
C LYS A 133 3.72 -2.73 -29.70
N THR A 134 3.10 -3.39 -30.66
CA THR A 134 2.32 -2.75 -31.71
C THR A 134 1.05 -2.17 -31.09
N LEU A 135 1.03 -0.87 -30.89
CA LEU A 135 -0.12 -0.14 -30.34
C LEU A 135 -0.70 0.76 -31.43
N PRO A 136 -2.02 1.01 -31.40
CA PRO A 136 -2.64 2.00 -32.27
C PRO A 136 -1.99 3.37 -32.10
N LEU A 137 -1.82 4.10 -33.22
CA LEU A 137 -1.19 5.41 -33.21
C LEU A 137 -2.24 6.51 -33.11
N ILE A 138 -1.98 7.50 -32.26
CA ILE A 138 -2.79 8.70 -32.13
C ILE A 138 -2.04 9.86 -32.76
N TYR A 139 -2.71 10.56 -33.68
CA TYR A 139 -2.23 11.76 -34.34
C TYR A 139 -2.94 13.00 -33.83
N GLY A 140 -2.21 14.10 -33.69
CA GLY A 140 -2.78 15.40 -33.33
C GLY A 140 -2.83 15.70 -31.83
N LYS A 141 -3.72 16.61 -31.45
CA LYS A 141 -3.86 17.03 -30.05
C LYS A 141 -4.56 15.93 -29.23
N PHE A 142 -3.93 15.52 -28.14
CA PHE A 142 -4.44 14.49 -27.26
C PHE A 142 -5.24 15.07 -26.09
N ASN A 143 -6.47 14.60 -25.91
CA ASN A 143 -7.29 14.84 -24.73
C ASN A 143 -7.64 13.49 -24.06
N SER A 144 -7.09 13.27 -22.89
CA SER A 144 -7.26 12.00 -22.15
C SER A 144 -8.74 11.63 -21.91
N LYS A 145 -9.59 12.61 -21.52
CA LYS A 145 -11.00 12.34 -21.21
C LYS A 145 -11.80 11.94 -22.47
N GLU A 146 -11.56 12.62 -23.56
CA GLU A 146 -12.23 12.33 -24.85
C GLU A 146 -11.78 10.99 -25.41
N PHE A 147 -10.47 10.72 -25.35
CA PHE A 147 -9.92 9.44 -25.78
C PHE A 147 -10.50 8.25 -25.01
N LEU A 148 -10.59 8.34 -23.68
CA LEU A 148 -11.17 7.27 -22.87
C LEU A 148 -12.65 7.08 -23.12
N LYS A 149 -13.42 8.16 -23.38
CA LYS A 149 -14.83 8.06 -23.78
C LYS A 149 -14.96 7.36 -25.12
N PHE A 150 -14.16 7.77 -26.12
CA PHE A 150 -14.14 7.15 -27.44
C PHE A 150 -13.82 5.66 -27.34
N LYS A 151 -12.73 5.32 -26.64
CA LYS A 151 -12.34 3.93 -26.41
C LYS A 151 -13.46 3.09 -25.81
N LYS A 152 -14.15 3.61 -24.78
CA LYS A 152 -15.29 2.95 -24.16
C LYS A 152 -16.43 2.72 -25.17
N SER A 153 -16.72 3.69 -26.02
CA SER A 153 -17.76 3.55 -27.07
C SER A 153 -17.37 2.50 -28.11
N VAL A 154 -16.12 2.43 -28.50
CA VAL A 154 -15.59 1.41 -29.43
C VAL A 154 -15.68 0.02 -28.81
N ASP A 155 -15.27 -0.14 -27.56
CA ASP A 155 -15.31 -1.42 -26.85
C ASP A 155 -16.78 -1.92 -26.67
N GLN A 156 -17.75 -1.00 -26.57
CA GLN A 156 -19.17 -1.33 -26.47
C GLN A 156 -19.84 -1.66 -27.81
N SER A 157 -19.28 -1.19 -28.91
CA SER A 157 -19.87 -1.31 -30.25
C SER A 157 -19.68 -2.67 -30.92
N LYS A 158 -19.11 -3.67 -30.24
CA LYS A 158 -18.83 -5.03 -30.79
C LYS A 158 -17.94 -5.06 -32.05
N PHE A 159 -17.30 -3.98 -32.43
CA PHE A 159 -16.26 -4.02 -33.45
C PHE A 159 -15.01 -4.66 -32.85
N ASN A 160 -14.74 -5.90 -33.24
CA ASN A 160 -13.44 -6.54 -32.98
C ASN A 160 -12.47 -6.05 -34.04
N PHE A 161 -11.42 -5.35 -33.59
CA PHE A 161 -10.25 -5.03 -34.43
C PHE A 161 -9.14 -6.03 -34.15
#